data_433ac1e78152cba95f019829d3e8395c
#
_entry.id   433ac1e78152cba95f019829d3e8395c
#
_cell.length_a   1.000
_cell.length_b   1.000
_cell.length_c   1.000
_cell.angle_alpha   90.00
_cell.angle_beta   90.00
_cell.angle_gamma   90.00
#
_symmetry.space_group_name_H-M   'P 1'
#
loop_
_entity.id
_entity.type
_entity.pdbx_description
1 polymer ?
#
loop_
_entity_poly.entity_id
_entity_poly.type
_entity_poly.pdbx_seq_one_letter_code
_entity_poly.pdbx_strand_id
1 'polypeptide(L)'
;MRLVALLTLFPALLCAEGTQGWYQSNLWLRLNEKWSIGNFVDLRADDGVGDVHTWIVSPRVRYDLNATWQLQANVSVLEAFNADETAQPGWLRFEFEVNPTFRLTDSLTLTLRDRVEWRWRDGGDEYTTRIRIRPQLDWTLHREGLFRGLYANNEVFFDFNQERVTENRLTPFGVTLRPSEHLDLRLFYLWRTTRGAREWRNYHGLGVLASLNY
;
A
#
# COMPACT_ATOMS: atom_id res chain seq x y z
N MET A 1 -25.86 -1.21 16.48
CA MET A 1 -25.17 -0.19 17.28
C MET A 1 -23.62 -0.31 17.35
N ARG A 2 -23.01 -1.50 17.33
CA ARG A 2 -21.53 -1.63 17.46
C ARG A 2 -20.72 -1.19 16.24
N LEU A 3 -21.27 -1.23 15.03
CA LEU A 3 -20.58 -0.82 13.80
C LEU A 3 -20.45 0.72 13.66
N VAL A 4 -21.46 1.46 14.15
CA VAL A 4 -21.49 2.93 14.13
C VAL A 4 -20.38 3.51 15.03
N ALA A 5 -20.10 2.87 16.18
CA ALA A 5 -19.05 3.32 17.10
C ALA A 5 -17.64 3.12 16.51
N LEU A 6 -17.41 2.08 15.70
CA LEU A 6 -16.11 1.89 15.01
C LEU A 6 -15.89 2.94 13.92
N LEU A 7 -16.94 3.30 13.16
CA LEU A 7 -16.88 4.30 12.09
C LEU A 7 -16.71 5.73 12.63
N THR A 8 -17.14 6.01 13.85
CA THR A 8 -16.98 7.33 14.48
C THR A 8 -15.64 7.51 15.19
N LEU A 9 -15.00 6.43 15.64
CA LEU A 9 -13.66 6.48 16.22
C LEU A 9 -12.55 6.65 15.16
N PHE A 10 -12.77 6.16 13.94
CA PHE A 10 -11.77 6.23 12.87
C PHE A 10 -11.42 7.68 12.45
N PRO A 11 -12.39 8.61 12.24
CA PRO A 11 -12.09 10.01 11.98
C PRO A 11 -11.41 10.72 13.14
N ALA A 12 -11.79 10.41 14.39
CA ALA A 12 -11.18 11.04 15.57
C ALA A 12 -9.70 10.65 15.76
N LEU A 13 -9.34 9.43 15.40
CA LEU A 13 -7.94 8.96 15.39
C LEU A 13 -7.13 9.57 14.24
N LEU A 14 -7.77 9.86 13.09
CA LEU A 14 -7.14 10.54 11.96
C LEU A 14 -6.78 12.00 12.27
N CYS A 15 -7.45 12.62 13.23
CA CYS A 15 -7.21 14.01 13.66
C CYS A 15 -6.22 14.11 14.84
N ALA A 16 -5.61 12.99 15.29
CA ALA A 16 -4.62 13.03 16.35
C ALA A 16 -3.29 13.59 15.81
N GLU A 17 -2.74 14.57 16.50
CA GLU A 17 -1.46 15.21 16.18
C GLU A 17 -0.34 14.16 16.06
N GLY A 18 0.47 14.24 14.99
CA GLY A 18 1.53 13.26 14.69
C GLY A 18 1.06 11.95 14.05
N THR A 19 -0.21 11.85 13.63
CA THR A 19 -0.75 10.66 12.95
C THR A 19 -0.82 10.89 11.44
N GLN A 20 -0.25 9.96 10.65
CA GLN A 20 -0.33 10.01 9.19
C GLN A 20 -1.66 9.45 8.66
N GLY A 21 -2.25 10.14 7.69
CA GLY A 21 -3.37 9.67 6.91
C GLY A 21 -2.91 9.03 5.58
N TRP A 22 -3.40 7.82 5.25
CA TRP A 22 -3.06 7.11 4.02
C TRP A 22 -4.32 6.79 3.22
N TYR A 23 -4.49 7.45 2.07
CA TYR A 23 -5.66 7.32 1.22
C TYR A 23 -5.25 6.68 -0.09
N GLN A 24 -5.67 5.45 -0.30
CA GLN A 24 -5.23 4.64 -1.43
C GLN A 24 -6.42 4.18 -2.26
N SER A 25 -6.24 4.14 -3.57
CA SER A 25 -7.20 3.53 -4.48
C SER A 25 -6.50 2.65 -5.51
N ASN A 26 -7.13 1.51 -5.81
CA ASN A 26 -6.81 0.65 -6.94
C ASN A 26 -8.00 0.60 -7.88
N LEU A 27 -7.77 0.83 -9.16
CA LEU A 27 -8.72 0.49 -10.22
C LEU A 27 -8.13 -0.64 -11.04
N TRP A 28 -8.89 -1.72 -11.26
CA TRP A 28 -8.50 -2.82 -12.11
C TRP A 28 -9.58 -3.08 -13.16
N LEU A 29 -9.14 -3.22 -14.41
CA LEU A 29 -9.95 -3.65 -15.55
C LEU A 29 -9.41 -4.99 -16.04
N ARG A 30 -10.23 -6.03 -16.01
CA ARG A 30 -9.88 -7.35 -16.49
C ARG A 30 -10.07 -7.39 -18.01
N LEU A 31 -8.98 -7.60 -18.75
CA LEU A 31 -9.02 -7.67 -20.20
C LEU A 31 -9.37 -9.08 -20.71
N ASN A 32 -8.88 -10.10 -20.01
CA ASN A 32 -9.16 -11.51 -20.26
C ASN A 32 -8.82 -12.36 -19.03
N GLU A 33 -8.79 -13.69 -19.15
CA GLU A 33 -8.51 -14.61 -18.04
C GLU A 33 -7.16 -14.39 -17.35
N LYS A 34 -6.17 -13.84 -18.09
CA LYS A 34 -4.80 -13.67 -17.59
C LYS A 34 -4.36 -12.22 -17.41
N TRP A 35 -4.88 -11.30 -18.23
CA TRP A 35 -4.39 -9.93 -18.26
C TRP A 35 -5.37 -8.97 -17.59
N SER A 36 -4.85 -8.09 -16.77
CA SER A 36 -5.56 -6.93 -16.24
C SER A 36 -4.68 -5.69 -16.34
N ILE A 37 -5.30 -4.55 -16.60
CA ILE A 37 -4.66 -3.23 -16.49
C ILE A 37 -5.29 -2.46 -15.35
N GLY A 38 -4.55 -1.53 -14.79
CA GLY A 38 -5.09 -0.76 -13.67
C GLY A 38 -4.31 0.51 -13.38
N ASN A 39 -4.77 1.20 -12.38
CA ASN A 39 -4.10 2.37 -11.85
C ASN A 39 -4.17 2.36 -10.32
N PHE A 40 -3.11 2.81 -9.69
CA PHE A 40 -3.06 3.01 -8.25
C PHE A 40 -2.79 4.47 -7.94
N VAL A 41 -3.51 5.02 -6.98
CA VAL A 41 -3.29 6.34 -6.43
C VAL A 41 -3.06 6.20 -4.93
N ASP A 42 -2.06 6.90 -4.39
CA ASP A 42 -1.72 6.93 -2.97
C ASP A 42 -1.50 8.39 -2.56
N LEU A 43 -2.35 8.88 -1.68
CA LEU A 43 -2.23 10.19 -1.07
C LEU A 43 -1.88 10.01 0.39
N ARG A 44 -0.92 10.78 0.87
CA ARG A 44 -0.48 10.74 2.27
C ARG A 44 -0.51 12.13 2.85
N ALA A 45 -1.09 12.22 4.04
CA ALA A 45 -1.17 13.46 4.78
C ALA A 45 -0.52 13.28 6.16
N ASP A 46 0.09 14.32 6.67
CA ASP A 46 0.48 14.43 8.06
C ASP A 46 -0.65 15.10 8.85
N ASP A 47 -0.71 14.87 10.17
CA ASP A 47 -1.72 15.41 11.09
C ASP A 47 -3.18 15.20 10.62
N GLY A 48 -3.47 13.98 10.16
CA GLY A 48 -4.80 13.55 9.76
C GLY A 48 -5.12 13.79 8.29
N VAL A 49 -5.95 14.76 7.96
CA VAL A 49 -6.50 14.98 6.60
C VAL A 49 -6.00 16.27 5.96
N GLY A 50 -5.33 17.15 6.74
CA GLY A 50 -5.08 18.54 6.35
C GLY A 50 -3.95 18.73 5.35
N ASP A 51 -2.79 18.14 5.62
CA ASP A 51 -1.57 18.42 4.88
C ASP A 51 -1.15 17.24 4.01
N VAL A 52 -1.65 17.18 2.77
CA VAL A 52 -1.21 16.19 1.80
C VAL A 52 0.23 16.50 1.39
N HIS A 53 1.18 15.72 1.90
CA HIS A 53 2.60 15.89 1.63
C HIS A 53 3.15 14.96 0.56
N THR A 54 2.40 13.95 0.12
CA THR A 54 2.86 13.01 -0.91
C THR A 54 1.68 12.52 -1.74
N TRP A 55 1.86 12.49 -3.06
CA TRP A 55 0.98 11.74 -3.95
C TRP A 55 1.77 10.83 -4.87
N ILE A 56 1.16 9.71 -5.23
CA ILE A 56 1.70 8.71 -6.16
C ILE A 56 0.60 8.34 -7.12
N VAL A 57 0.91 8.33 -8.42
CA VAL A 57 0.05 7.76 -9.46
C VAL A 57 0.84 6.65 -10.15
N SER A 58 0.22 5.49 -10.33
CA SER A 58 0.92 4.30 -10.77
C SER A 58 0.05 3.47 -11.72
N PRO A 59 0.06 3.78 -13.05
CA PRO A 59 -0.43 2.85 -14.05
C PRO A 59 0.32 1.52 -13.97
N ARG A 60 -0.44 0.42 -14.15
CA ARG A 60 0.07 -0.93 -13.93
C ARG A 60 -0.57 -1.96 -14.84
N VAL A 61 0.16 -3.02 -15.11
CA VAL A 61 -0.32 -4.20 -15.81
C VAL A 61 -0.06 -5.44 -14.95
N ARG A 62 -0.99 -6.37 -14.95
CA ARG A 62 -0.94 -7.61 -14.19
C ARG A 62 -1.17 -8.80 -15.11
N TYR A 63 -0.40 -9.86 -14.89
CA TYR A 63 -0.51 -11.13 -15.58
C TYR A 63 -0.64 -12.29 -14.59
N ASP A 64 -1.75 -12.99 -14.61
CA ASP A 64 -2.01 -14.18 -13.81
C ASP A 64 -1.41 -15.39 -14.53
N LEU A 65 -0.21 -15.84 -14.12
CA LEU A 65 0.49 -16.98 -14.72
C LEU A 65 -0.30 -18.28 -14.45
N ASN A 66 -0.77 -18.44 -13.22
CA ASN A 66 -1.66 -19.51 -12.74
C ASN A 66 -2.35 -19.09 -11.43
N ALA A 67 -3.07 -20.01 -10.78
CA ALA A 67 -3.79 -19.73 -9.54
C ALA A 67 -2.89 -19.28 -8.35
N THR A 68 -1.60 -19.57 -8.41
CA THR A 68 -0.65 -19.23 -7.35
C THR A 68 0.19 -18.00 -7.71
N TRP A 69 0.67 -17.90 -8.95
CA TRP A 69 1.67 -16.92 -9.36
C TRP A 69 1.08 -15.81 -10.20
N GLN A 70 1.28 -14.60 -9.76
CA GLN A 70 0.91 -13.37 -10.46
C GLN A 70 2.14 -12.49 -10.64
N LEU A 71 2.30 -11.95 -11.83
CA LEU A 71 3.32 -10.97 -12.19
C LEU A 71 2.66 -9.61 -12.37
N GLN A 72 3.37 -8.54 -12.00
CA GLN A 72 2.88 -7.18 -12.18
C GLN A 72 4.03 -6.24 -12.53
N ALA A 73 3.77 -5.31 -13.43
CA ALA A 73 4.68 -4.22 -13.77
C ALA A 73 3.96 -2.88 -13.60
N ASN A 74 4.68 -1.90 -13.04
CA ASN A 74 4.15 -0.58 -12.75
C ASN A 74 5.13 0.50 -13.23
N VAL A 75 4.58 1.63 -13.63
CA VAL A 75 5.31 2.89 -13.77
C VAL A 75 4.70 3.88 -12.81
N SER A 76 5.46 4.38 -11.86
CA SER A 76 4.94 5.26 -10.81
C SER A 76 5.60 6.62 -10.87
N VAL A 77 4.79 7.67 -10.86
CA VAL A 77 5.22 9.04 -10.63
C VAL A 77 4.86 9.39 -9.20
N LEU A 78 5.81 9.99 -8.50
CA LEU A 78 5.64 10.43 -7.11
C LEU A 78 6.14 11.85 -6.96
N GLU A 79 5.36 12.67 -6.29
CA GLU A 79 5.80 13.95 -5.75
C GLU A 79 5.60 13.99 -4.24
N ALA A 80 6.50 14.68 -3.58
CA ALA A 80 6.42 14.95 -2.15
C ALA A 80 6.63 16.45 -1.91
N PHE A 81 6.02 16.98 -0.87
CA PHE A 81 6.10 18.38 -0.47
C PHE A 81 6.66 18.45 0.95
N ASN A 82 7.36 19.52 1.24
CA ASN A 82 7.75 19.88 2.61
C ASN A 82 6.59 20.54 3.35
N ALA A 83 6.76 20.73 4.65
CA ALA A 83 5.80 21.45 5.49
C ALA A 83 5.56 22.92 5.06
N ASP A 84 6.47 23.53 4.29
CA ASP A 84 6.33 24.84 3.68
C ASP A 84 5.73 24.80 2.27
N GLU A 85 5.12 23.66 1.89
CA GLU A 85 4.50 23.39 0.58
C GLU A 85 5.49 23.48 -0.61
N THR A 86 6.78 23.52 -0.35
CA THR A 86 7.78 23.47 -1.43
C THR A 86 7.91 22.06 -1.98
N ALA A 87 7.78 21.92 -3.31
CA ALA A 87 7.90 20.65 -3.98
C ALA A 87 9.32 20.09 -3.81
N GLN A 88 9.41 18.83 -3.36
CA GLN A 88 10.63 18.06 -3.46
C GLN A 88 10.82 17.53 -4.88
N PRO A 89 12.06 17.31 -5.35
CA PRO A 89 12.27 16.64 -6.64
C PRO A 89 11.43 15.38 -6.74
N GLY A 90 10.65 15.28 -7.80
CA GLY A 90 9.79 14.14 -8.08
C GLY A 90 10.58 12.85 -8.31
N TRP A 91 9.88 11.74 -8.34
CA TRP A 91 10.46 10.43 -8.63
C TRP A 91 9.68 9.75 -9.75
N LEU A 92 10.41 9.25 -10.74
CA LEU A 92 9.92 8.24 -11.68
C LEU A 92 10.40 6.88 -11.20
N ARG A 93 9.50 5.88 -11.19
CA ARG A 93 9.83 4.52 -10.76
C ARG A 93 9.32 3.52 -11.77
N PHE A 94 10.17 2.56 -12.13
CA PHE A 94 9.76 1.32 -12.75
C PHE A 94 9.76 0.24 -11.69
N GLU A 95 8.69 -0.52 -11.62
CA GLU A 95 8.49 -1.52 -10.58
C GLU A 95 8.07 -2.84 -11.23
N PHE A 96 8.70 -3.92 -10.80
CA PHE A 96 8.31 -5.27 -11.18
C PHE A 96 8.00 -6.08 -9.93
N GLU A 97 6.90 -6.80 -9.94
CA GLU A 97 6.42 -7.57 -8.81
C GLU A 97 6.19 -9.03 -9.18
N VAL A 98 6.50 -9.91 -8.24
CA VAL A 98 6.08 -11.30 -8.23
C VAL A 98 5.22 -11.50 -6.98
N ASN A 99 3.99 -11.94 -7.18
CA ASN A 99 2.98 -12.02 -6.12
C ASN A 99 2.45 -13.45 -5.98
N PRO A 100 3.20 -14.39 -5.36
CA PRO A 100 2.65 -15.71 -5.09
C PRO A 100 1.62 -15.69 -3.96
N THR A 101 0.54 -16.45 -4.14
CA THR A 101 -0.56 -16.59 -3.19
C THR A 101 -0.75 -18.05 -2.82
N PHE A 102 -0.72 -18.34 -1.51
CA PHE A 102 -0.84 -19.68 -0.96
C PHE A 102 -2.07 -19.76 -0.06
N ARG A 103 -2.98 -20.67 -0.37
CA ARG A 103 -4.10 -20.98 0.49
C ARG A 103 -3.63 -21.93 1.59
N LEU A 104 -3.46 -21.42 2.80
CA LEU A 104 -2.98 -22.22 3.94
C LEU A 104 -4.10 -23.06 4.55
N THR A 105 -5.31 -22.50 4.63
CA THR A 105 -6.54 -23.17 5.04
C THR A 105 -7.73 -22.64 4.23
N ASP A 106 -8.94 -23.08 4.50
CA ASP A 106 -10.16 -22.57 3.85
C ASP A 106 -10.46 -21.11 4.16
N SER A 107 -9.91 -20.60 5.25
CA SER A 107 -10.08 -19.21 5.69
C SER A 107 -8.81 -18.38 5.73
N LEU A 108 -7.64 -19.00 5.61
CA LEU A 108 -6.35 -18.30 5.74
C LEU A 108 -5.55 -18.36 4.45
N THR A 109 -5.18 -17.20 3.94
CA THR A 109 -4.37 -17.04 2.73
C THR A 109 -3.11 -16.24 3.04
N LEU A 110 -1.96 -16.73 2.58
CA LEU A 110 -0.69 -16.00 2.58
C LEU A 110 -0.42 -15.49 1.17
N THR A 111 -0.23 -14.19 1.04
CA THR A 111 0.28 -13.56 -0.19
C THR A 111 1.64 -12.95 0.08
N LEU A 112 2.63 -13.25 -0.75
CA LEU A 112 3.88 -12.51 -0.76
C LEU A 112 3.80 -11.48 -1.88
N ARG A 113 4.39 -10.30 -1.67
CA ARG A 113 4.63 -9.33 -2.72
C ARG A 113 6.10 -8.99 -2.72
N ASP A 114 6.80 -9.53 -3.69
CA ASP A 114 8.21 -9.28 -3.91
C ASP A 114 8.35 -8.29 -5.06
N ARG A 115 8.92 -7.12 -4.77
CA ARG A 115 9.01 -6.01 -5.72
C ARG A 115 10.44 -5.54 -5.84
N VAL A 116 10.88 -5.33 -7.08
CA VAL A 116 12.08 -4.57 -7.42
C VAL A 116 11.65 -3.22 -7.97
N GLU A 117 12.31 -2.16 -7.53
CA GLU A 117 12.08 -0.79 -7.96
C GLU A 117 13.38 -0.18 -8.49
N TRP A 118 13.32 0.37 -9.70
CA TRP A 118 14.34 1.29 -10.23
C TRP A 118 13.75 2.69 -10.15
N ARG A 119 14.47 3.60 -9.50
CA ARG A 119 13.96 4.92 -9.14
C ARG A 119 14.90 6.00 -9.65
N TRP A 120 14.37 6.91 -10.42
CA TRP A 120 15.04 8.12 -10.87
C TRP A 120 14.46 9.30 -10.14
N ARG A 121 15.35 10.15 -9.64
CA ARG A 121 14.96 11.41 -9.00
C ARG A 121 15.07 12.53 -10.03
N ASP A 122 14.08 13.41 -10.05
CA ASP A 122 14.11 14.60 -10.92
C ASP A 122 15.33 15.47 -10.59
N GLY A 123 16.08 15.90 -11.64
CA GLY A 123 17.32 16.64 -11.50
C GLY A 123 18.53 15.82 -11.03
N GLY A 124 18.43 14.49 -10.92
CA GLY A 124 19.53 13.58 -10.59
C GLY A 124 19.94 12.72 -11.78
N ASP A 125 21.25 12.52 -11.96
CA ASP A 125 21.82 11.68 -13.03
C ASP A 125 21.82 10.18 -12.67
N GLU A 126 21.64 9.85 -11.39
CA GLU A 126 21.75 8.48 -10.90
C GLU A 126 20.38 7.88 -10.56
N TYR A 127 20.22 6.61 -10.84
CA TYR A 127 19.09 5.84 -10.37
C TYR A 127 19.45 5.06 -9.10
N THR A 128 18.44 4.76 -8.30
CA THR A 128 18.57 3.89 -7.13
C THR A 128 17.73 2.64 -7.31
N THR A 129 18.24 1.52 -6.81
CA THR A 129 17.53 0.24 -6.84
C THR A 129 17.13 -0.16 -5.44
N ARG A 130 15.86 -0.61 -5.31
CA ARG A 130 15.31 -1.06 -4.03
C ARG A 130 14.53 -2.34 -4.21
N ILE A 131 14.65 -3.26 -3.25
CA ILE A 131 13.75 -4.41 -3.11
C ILE A 131 12.77 -4.14 -1.98
N ARG A 132 11.54 -4.60 -2.18
CA ARG A 132 10.48 -4.61 -1.16
C ARG A 132 9.91 -6.00 -1.07
N ILE A 133 9.82 -6.52 0.14
CA ILE A 133 9.24 -7.83 0.44
C ILE A 133 8.08 -7.61 1.41
N ARG A 134 6.89 -8.09 1.05
CA ARG A 134 5.69 -7.93 1.86
C ARG A 134 4.90 -9.24 1.99
N PRO A 135 5.15 -10.05 3.01
CA PRO A 135 4.20 -11.08 3.43
C PRO A 135 2.90 -10.44 3.97
N GLN A 136 1.77 -10.98 3.56
CA GLN A 136 0.44 -10.60 4.02
C GLN A 136 -0.37 -11.85 4.33
N LEU A 137 -1.00 -11.88 5.50
CA LEU A 137 -1.97 -12.88 5.89
C LEU A 137 -3.37 -12.28 5.82
N ASP A 138 -4.25 -12.90 5.06
CA ASP A 138 -5.66 -12.55 4.97
C ASP A 138 -6.49 -13.67 5.64
N TRP A 139 -7.28 -13.31 6.65
CA TRP A 139 -8.19 -14.21 7.34
C TRP A 139 -9.63 -13.89 6.94
N THR A 140 -10.21 -14.72 6.08
CA THR A 140 -11.62 -14.63 5.65
C THR A 140 -12.51 -15.18 6.74
N LEU A 141 -13.31 -14.31 7.37
CA LEU A 141 -14.26 -14.67 8.43
C LEU A 141 -15.67 -14.91 7.86
N HIS A 142 -16.05 -14.11 6.86
CA HIS A 142 -17.34 -14.22 6.20
C HIS A 142 -17.16 -14.20 4.67
N ARG A 143 -17.81 -15.13 3.98
CA ARG A 143 -17.81 -15.18 2.51
C ARG A 143 -18.83 -14.24 1.89
N GLU A 144 -19.83 -13.84 2.66
CA GLU A 144 -20.93 -12.95 2.26
C GLU A 144 -21.05 -11.77 3.23
N GLY A 145 -21.82 -10.75 2.83
CA GLY A 145 -22.07 -9.55 3.62
C GLY A 145 -20.97 -8.50 3.50
N LEU A 146 -21.12 -7.40 4.21
CA LEU A 146 -20.21 -6.25 4.17
C LEU A 146 -18.83 -6.58 4.77
N PHE A 147 -18.79 -7.20 5.94
CA PHE A 147 -17.53 -7.56 6.62
C PHE A 147 -17.02 -8.89 6.08
N ARG A 148 -15.79 -8.89 5.54
CA ARG A 148 -15.16 -10.07 4.94
C ARG A 148 -14.14 -10.72 5.84
N GLY A 149 -13.34 -9.94 6.54
CA GLY A 149 -12.30 -10.51 7.38
C GLY A 149 -11.28 -9.50 7.85
N LEU A 150 -10.19 -10.06 8.34
CA LEU A 150 -9.04 -9.33 8.87
C LEU A 150 -7.80 -9.63 8.03
N TYR A 151 -6.81 -8.76 8.11
CA TYR A 151 -5.50 -9.04 7.54
C TYR A 151 -4.39 -8.38 8.36
N ALA A 152 -3.18 -8.90 8.19
CA ALA A 152 -1.95 -8.31 8.70
C ALA A 152 -0.86 -8.40 7.64
N ASN A 153 0.04 -7.43 7.58
CA ASN A 153 1.22 -7.51 6.72
C ASN A 153 2.41 -6.79 7.33
N ASN A 154 3.59 -7.15 6.85
CA ASN A 154 4.82 -6.42 7.12
C ASN A 154 5.56 -6.21 5.80
N GLU A 155 6.01 -5.00 5.51
CA GLU A 155 6.75 -4.67 4.32
C GLU A 155 8.12 -4.11 4.66
N VAL A 156 9.16 -4.78 4.22
CA VAL A 156 10.57 -4.40 4.42
C VAL A 156 11.13 -3.85 3.13
N PHE A 157 11.92 -2.77 3.23
CA PHE A 157 12.52 -2.06 2.13
C PHE A 157 14.04 -2.11 2.26
N PHE A 158 14.70 -2.78 1.32
CA PHE A 158 16.15 -2.82 1.22
C PHE A 158 16.62 -1.97 0.05
N ASP A 159 17.47 -1.00 0.32
CA ASP A 159 18.04 -0.10 -0.68
C ASP A 159 19.48 -0.56 -1.02
N PHE A 160 19.71 -0.90 -2.29
CA PHE A 160 21.00 -1.42 -2.73
C PHE A 160 22.11 -0.35 -2.75
N ASN A 161 21.74 0.91 -3.04
CA ASN A 161 22.72 1.99 -3.08
C ASN A 161 23.22 2.36 -1.67
N GLN A 162 22.41 2.08 -0.66
CA GLN A 162 22.75 2.28 0.75
C GLN A 162 23.15 0.97 1.45
N GLU A 163 23.04 -0.19 0.78
CA GLU A 163 23.35 -1.52 1.28
C GLU A 163 22.66 -1.85 2.62
N ARG A 164 21.42 -1.35 2.81
CA ARG A 164 20.71 -1.50 4.09
C ARG A 164 19.20 -1.47 3.96
N VAL A 165 18.56 -1.95 5.02
CA VAL A 165 17.13 -1.72 5.25
C VAL A 165 16.91 -0.24 5.58
N THR A 166 16.05 0.41 4.80
CA THR A 166 15.76 1.85 4.93
C THR A 166 14.38 2.13 5.49
N GLU A 167 13.46 1.19 5.36
CA GLU A 167 12.09 1.38 5.81
C GLU A 167 11.45 0.03 6.17
N ASN A 168 10.57 0.04 7.17
CA ASN A 168 9.66 -1.06 7.51
C ASN A 168 8.26 -0.49 7.69
N ARG A 169 7.25 -1.20 7.17
CA ARG A 169 5.83 -0.89 7.31
C ARG A 169 5.10 -2.09 7.86
N LEU A 170 4.68 -2.01 9.09
CA LEU A 170 3.89 -3.04 9.75
C LEU A 170 2.42 -2.60 9.80
N THR A 171 1.55 -3.40 9.22
CA THR A 171 0.11 -3.37 9.45
C THR A 171 -0.23 -4.55 10.35
N PRO A 172 -0.26 -4.38 11.68
CA PRO A 172 -0.49 -5.49 12.60
C PRO A 172 -1.94 -6.00 12.52
N PHE A 173 -2.86 -5.15 12.11
CA PHE A 173 -4.24 -5.52 11.80
C PHE A 173 -4.86 -4.55 10.80
N GLY A 174 -5.72 -5.08 9.96
CA GLY A 174 -6.60 -4.35 9.06
C GLY A 174 -7.91 -5.09 8.90
N VAL A 175 -8.93 -4.38 8.45
CA VAL A 175 -10.28 -4.89 8.22
C VAL A 175 -10.57 -4.84 6.72
N THR A 176 -11.13 -5.93 6.19
CA THR A 176 -11.61 -5.99 4.81
C THR A 176 -13.14 -5.94 4.80
N LEU A 177 -13.68 -4.97 4.08
CA LEU A 177 -15.10 -4.77 3.83
C LEU A 177 -15.36 -4.91 2.33
N ARG A 178 -16.52 -5.41 1.95
CA ARG A 178 -16.99 -5.49 0.55
C ARG A 178 -18.39 -4.87 0.42
N PRO A 179 -18.48 -3.56 0.19
CA PRO A 179 -19.77 -2.87 0.02
C PRO A 179 -20.52 -3.30 -1.24
N SER A 180 -19.83 -3.72 -2.31
CA SER A 180 -20.42 -4.23 -3.53
C SER A 180 -19.53 -5.31 -4.18
N GLU A 181 -20.02 -5.97 -5.23
CA GLU A 181 -19.27 -6.99 -5.96
C GLU A 181 -17.98 -6.44 -6.59
N HIS A 182 -17.96 -5.16 -6.93
CA HIS A 182 -16.82 -4.51 -7.57
C HIS A 182 -15.94 -3.70 -6.61
N LEU A 183 -16.37 -3.47 -5.36
CA LEU A 183 -15.65 -2.61 -4.42
C LEU A 183 -15.24 -3.38 -3.17
N ASP A 184 -13.92 -3.47 -2.95
CA ASP A 184 -13.32 -3.85 -1.68
C ASP A 184 -12.74 -2.61 -0.98
N LEU A 185 -13.01 -2.47 0.31
CA LEU A 185 -12.41 -1.46 1.17
C LEU A 185 -11.57 -2.14 2.24
N ARG A 186 -10.36 -1.65 2.43
CA ARG A 186 -9.47 -2.08 3.51
C ARG A 186 -9.17 -0.88 4.41
N LEU A 187 -9.50 -1.02 5.69
CA LEU A 187 -9.16 -0.05 6.73
C LEU A 187 -8.01 -0.63 7.52
N PHE A 188 -6.97 0.16 7.80
CA PHE A 188 -5.79 -0.35 8.47
C PHE A 188 -5.12 0.67 9.38
N TYR A 189 -4.47 0.16 10.40
CA TYR A 189 -3.47 0.86 11.16
C TYR A 189 -2.08 0.51 10.62
N LEU A 190 -1.23 1.51 10.50
CA LEU A 190 0.13 1.39 9.99
C LEU A 190 1.13 1.87 11.05
N TRP A 191 2.09 1.03 11.35
CA TRP A 191 3.31 1.41 12.03
C TRP A 191 4.45 1.44 11.02
N ARG A 192 4.91 2.64 10.70
CA ARG A 192 5.97 2.88 9.74
C ARG A 192 7.24 3.28 10.48
N THR A 193 8.34 2.61 10.18
CA THR A 193 9.66 2.93 10.71
C THR A 193 10.58 3.25 9.54
N THR A 194 11.22 4.41 9.56
CA THR A 194 12.15 4.84 8.51
C THR A 194 13.54 5.09 9.10
N ARG A 195 14.56 4.71 8.38
CA ARG A 195 15.95 4.93 8.78
C ARG A 195 16.41 6.30 8.28
N GLY A 196 16.66 7.21 9.21
CA GLY A 196 17.37 8.45 8.95
C GLY A 196 18.89 8.23 8.84
N ALA A 197 19.65 9.31 8.84
CA ALA A 197 21.12 9.25 8.76
C ALA A 197 21.74 8.55 9.98
N ARG A 198 21.20 8.76 11.18
CA ARG A 198 21.75 8.26 12.45
C ARG A 198 20.82 7.33 13.20
N GLU A 199 19.49 7.50 13.08
CA GLU A 199 18.50 6.83 13.90
C GLU A 199 17.28 6.36 13.10
N TRP A 200 16.51 5.44 13.70
CA TRP A 200 15.22 5.05 13.21
C TRP A 200 14.14 6.00 13.75
N ARG A 201 13.22 6.41 12.86
CA ARG A 201 12.05 7.22 13.22
C ARG A 201 10.79 6.42 13.04
N ASN A 202 9.92 6.51 14.02
CA ASN A 202 8.64 5.81 14.02
C ASN A 202 7.50 6.79 13.69
N TYR A 203 6.59 6.32 12.86
CA TYR A 203 5.37 7.03 12.49
C TYR A 203 4.18 6.09 12.64
N HIS A 204 3.08 6.61 13.08
CA HIS A 204 1.82 5.90 13.18
C HIS A 204 0.85 6.47 12.16
N GLY A 205 0.05 5.63 11.55
CA GLY A 205 -0.89 6.06 10.53
C GLY A 205 -2.17 5.24 10.52
N LEU A 206 -3.19 5.84 10.00
CA LEU A 206 -4.44 5.19 9.66
C LEU A 206 -4.64 5.29 8.15
N GLY A 207 -5.13 4.23 7.54
CA GLY A 207 -5.32 4.23 6.11
C GLY A 207 -6.60 3.57 5.64
N VAL A 208 -6.99 3.98 4.46
CA VAL A 208 -8.04 3.34 3.69
C VAL A 208 -7.50 3.00 2.30
N LEU A 209 -7.78 1.79 1.84
CA LEU A 209 -7.55 1.36 0.47
C LEU A 209 -8.88 0.96 -0.15
N ALA A 210 -9.32 1.67 -1.17
CA ALA A 210 -10.45 1.31 -2.01
C ALA A 210 -9.95 0.56 -3.25
N SER A 211 -10.49 -0.63 -3.52
CA SER A 211 -10.14 -1.41 -4.71
C SER A 211 -11.40 -1.66 -5.55
N LEU A 212 -11.41 -1.12 -6.76
CA LEU A 212 -12.44 -1.29 -7.76
C LEU A 212 -11.97 -2.33 -8.79
N ASN A 213 -12.79 -3.36 -9.02
CA ASN A 213 -12.48 -4.50 -9.91
C ASN A 213 -13.61 -4.67 -10.93
N TYR A 214 -13.30 -4.57 -12.24
CA TYR A 214 -14.22 -4.72 -13.37
C TYR A 214 -13.73 -5.75 -14.37
#